data_1814cb33505545f55725eff85335ea4d
#
_entry.id   1814cb33505545f55725eff85335ea4d
#
_cell.length_a   1.000
_cell.length_b   1.000
_cell.length_c   1.000
_cell.angle_alpha   90.00
_cell.angle_beta   90.00
_cell.angle_gamma   90.00
#
_symmetry.space_group_name_H-M   'P 1'
#
loop_
_entity.id
_entity.type
_entity.pdbx_description
1 polymer ?
#
loop_
_entity_poly.entity_id
_entity_poly.type
_entity_poly.pdbx_seq_one_letter_code
_entity_poly.pdbx_strand_id
1 'polypeptide(L)'
;MMRKDFDNEEYLLFEMLSLVFSEAFGSEFEHKAEMIIIKRNKNSDTNWQKFIDIADKHGVLSLLYDVLSGGEVLPASLRQRLKVISNSIILQNYHLLFLSRTVIELLEKADIPAVILKGCTTSEFYPVPELRKSGDVDVLLLNKDDIKKTEEVLTKAGFKKNEEQMVHHHIAFVTKEGIE
;
A
#
# COMPACT_ATOMS: atom_id res chain seq x y z
N MET A 1 24.37 20.38 0.80
CA MET A 1 23.17 19.59 0.58
C MET A 1 22.07 20.57 0.15
N MET A 2 21.76 20.64 -1.17
CA MET A 2 20.72 21.54 -1.69
C MET A 2 19.37 21.09 -1.13
N ARG A 3 18.68 21.98 -0.39
CA ARG A 3 17.26 21.81 -0.11
C ARG A 3 16.54 21.82 -1.46
N LYS A 4 15.95 20.72 -1.84
CA LYS A 4 15.02 20.68 -2.97
C LYS A 4 13.80 21.48 -2.52
N ASP A 5 13.56 22.63 -3.11
CA ASP A 5 12.34 23.38 -2.86
C ASP A 5 11.19 22.53 -3.40
N PHE A 6 10.29 22.11 -2.51
CA PHE A 6 9.06 21.41 -2.90
C PHE A 6 8.13 22.37 -3.60
N ASP A 7 7.45 21.91 -4.64
CA ASP A 7 6.42 22.71 -5.29
C ASP A 7 5.09 22.70 -4.50
N ASN A 8 4.13 23.49 -4.94
CA ASN A 8 2.85 23.67 -4.23
C ASN A 8 2.07 22.34 -4.03
N GLU A 9 2.11 21.43 -5.01
CA GLU A 9 1.40 20.15 -4.94
C GLU A 9 2.11 19.17 -4.02
N GLU A 10 3.44 19.16 -3.99
CA GLU A 10 4.24 18.37 -3.04
C GLU A 10 3.99 18.84 -1.59
N TYR A 11 3.98 20.14 -1.33
CA TYR A 11 3.63 20.70 -0.03
C TYR A 11 2.22 20.30 0.41
N LEU A 12 1.24 20.41 -0.48
CA LEU A 12 -0.14 20.02 -0.20
C LEU A 12 -0.24 18.53 0.14
N LEU A 13 0.51 17.69 -0.59
CA LEU A 13 0.55 16.25 -0.32
C LEU A 13 1.07 15.96 1.10
N PHE A 14 2.19 16.59 1.51
CA PHE A 14 2.71 16.44 2.87
C PHE A 14 1.73 16.93 3.93
N GLU A 15 1.07 18.06 3.70
CA GLU A 15 0.07 18.62 4.61
C GLU A 15 -1.11 17.67 4.79
N MET A 16 -1.64 17.12 3.70
CA MET A 16 -2.73 16.15 3.73
C MET A 16 -2.35 14.82 4.36
N LEU A 17 -1.17 14.27 4.04
CA LEU A 17 -0.68 13.05 4.68
C LEU A 17 -0.45 13.25 6.17
N SER A 18 0.10 14.40 6.58
CA SER A 18 0.27 14.72 8.00
C SER A 18 -1.06 14.71 8.75
N LEU A 19 -2.12 15.18 8.11
CA LEU A 19 -3.47 15.07 8.66
C LEU A 19 -3.91 13.60 8.74
N VAL A 20 -3.90 12.86 7.67
CA VAL A 20 -4.32 11.45 7.61
C VAL A 20 -3.65 10.65 8.73
N PHE A 21 -2.36 10.86 8.99
CA PHE A 21 -1.65 10.16 10.06
C PHE A 21 -1.85 10.76 11.45
N SER A 22 -2.20 12.04 11.58
CA SER A 22 -2.51 12.65 12.88
C SER A 22 -3.85 12.24 13.45
N GLU A 23 -4.79 11.83 12.59
CA GLU A 23 -6.14 11.41 12.97
C GLU A 23 -6.26 10.03 13.57
N ALA A 24 -5.33 9.16 13.26
CA ALA A 24 -5.23 7.95 14.06
C ALA A 24 -5.28 8.29 15.57
N PHE A 25 -5.23 9.58 15.92
CA PHE A 25 -5.15 10.14 17.26
C PHE A 25 -6.23 11.17 17.65
N GLY A 26 -7.26 11.51 16.85
CA GLY A 26 -8.30 12.44 17.30
C GLY A 26 -9.33 13.01 16.32
N SER A 27 -10.44 13.50 16.83
CA SER A 27 -11.72 13.83 16.17
C SER A 27 -11.83 15.20 15.43
N GLU A 28 -10.73 15.95 15.24
CA GLU A 28 -10.79 17.28 14.60
C GLU A 28 -10.43 17.28 13.09
N PHE A 29 -10.29 16.16 12.51
CA PHE A 29 -9.71 15.95 11.18
C PHE A 29 -10.55 16.44 10.00
N GLU A 30 -11.76 15.96 9.86
CA GLU A 30 -12.62 16.33 8.73
C GLU A 30 -12.66 17.84 8.57
N HIS A 31 -12.80 18.56 9.67
CA HIS A 31 -12.85 20.01 9.66
C HIS A 31 -11.51 20.65 9.24
N LYS A 32 -10.36 20.10 9.66
CA LYS A 32 -9.02 20.61 9.26
C LYS A 32 -8.74 20.33 7.79
N ALA A 33 -9.07 19.12 7.32
CA ALA A 33 -8.91 18.74 5.92
C ALA A 33 -9.78 19.61 5.01
N GLU A 34 -11.06 19.81 5.34
CA GLU A 34 -11.95 20.72 4.62
C GLU A 34 -11.41 22.17 4.59
N MET A 35 -10.88 22.66 5.70
CA MET A 35 -10.34 24.02 5.78
C MET A 35 -9.11 24.21 4.88
N ILE A 36 -8.20 23.23 4.81
CA ILE A 36 -7.05 23.28 3.91
C ILE A 36 -7.51 23.29 2.45
N ILE A 37 -8.43 22.40 2.12
CA ILE A 37 -9.00 22.28 0.78
C ILE A 37 -9.73 23.56 0.37
N ILE A 38 -10.60 24.10 1.24
CA ILE A 38 -11.35 25.34 0.98
C ILE A 38 -10.38 26.51 0.78
N LYS A 39 -9.35 26.63 1.61
CA LYS A 39 -8.34 27.67 1.51
C LYS A 39 -7.58 27.61 0.19
N ARG A 40 -7.25 26.41 -0.28
CA ARG A 40 -6.53 26.20 -1.55
C ARG A 40 -7.44 26.40 -2.76
N ASN A 41 -8.67 25.91 -2.73
CA ASN A 41 -9.64 26.11 -3.82
C ASN A 41 -10.02 27.57 -4.03
N LYS A 42 -10.09 28.38 -2.97
CA LYS A 42 -10.35 29.83 -3.08
C LYS A 42 -9.26 30.58 -3.85
N ASN A 43 -8.05 30.05 -3.87
CA ASN A 43 -6.89 30.67 -4.54
C ASN A 43 -6.67 30.14 -5.96
N SER A 44 -7.49 29.21 -6.47
CA SER A 44 -7.45 28.56 -7.82
C SER A 44 -6.06 28.09 -8.31
N ASP A 45 -5.06 27.91 -7.44
CA ASP A 45 -3.67 27.64 -7.81
C ASP A 45 -3.28 26.15 -7.77
N THR A 46 -4.19 25.25 -7.37
CA THR A 46 -3.84 23.82 -7.25
C THR A 46 -4.04 23.08 -8.57
N ASN A 47 -2.97 22.53 -9.10
CA ASN A 47 -3.04 21.60 -10.22
C ASN A 47 -3.39 20.19 -9.71
N TRP A 48 -4.68 19.89 -9.57
CA TRP A 48 -5.17 18.62 -9.05
C TRP A 48 -4.72 17.40 -9.85
N GLN A 49 -4.55 17.53 -11.18
CA GLN A 49 -4.01 16.44 -11.99
C GLN A 49 -2.59 16.10 -11.56
N LYS A 50 -1.72 17.10 -11.45
CA LYS A 50 -0.35 16.93 -10.99
C LYS A 50 -0.28 16.39 -9.55
N PHE A 51 -1.14 16.88 -8.65
CA PHE A 51 -1.25 16.40 -7.28
C PHE A 51 -1.57 14.89 -7.24
N ILE A 52 -2.59 14.46 -7.97
CA ILE A 52 -2.99 13.04 -8.07
C ILE A 52 -1.85 12.18 -8.64
N ASP A 53 -1.16 12.68 -9.68
CA ASP A 53 -0.05 11.95 -10.31
C ASP A 53 1.15 11.79 -9.35
N ILE A 54 1.46 12.82 -8.56
CA ILE A 54 2.51 12.74 -7.52
C ILE A 54 2.12 11.72 -6.44
N ALA A 55 0.90 11.82 -5.91
CA ALA A 55 0.41 10.92 -4.87
C ALA A 55 0.36 9.44 -5.33
N ASP A 56 -0.05 9.20 -6.58
CA ASP A 56 -0.08 7.87 -7.19
C ASP A 56 1.35 7.31 -7.39
N LYS A 57 2.25 8.13 -7.92
CA LYS A 57 3.66 7.77 -8.09
C LYS A 57 4.33 7.36 -6.77
N HIS A 58 4.00 8.03 -5.67
CA HIS A 58 4.50 7.69 -4.34
C HIS A 58 3.71 6.58 -3.63
N GLY A 59 2.65 6.05 -4.26
CA GLY A 59 1.84 4.97 -3.69
C GLY A 59 1.00 5.36 -2.48
N VAL A 60 0.74 6.66 -2.30
CA VAL A 60 0.00 7.21 -1.15
C VAL A 60 -1.39 7.77 -1.52
N LEU A 61 -1.75 7.70 -2.80
CA LEU A 61 -3.01 8.28 -3.29
C LEU A 61 -4.24 7.71 -2.60
N SER A 62 -4.28 6.40 -2.39
CA SER A 62 -5.39 5.72 -1.71
C SER A 62 -5.61 6.20 -0.28
N LEU A 63 -4.54 6.56 0.44
CA LEU A 63 -4.63 7.07 1.81
C LEU A 63 -5.38 8.41 1.90
N LEU A 64 -5.49 9.12 0.78
CA LEU A 64 -6.21 10.39 0.68
C LEU A 64 -7.68 10.22 0.29
N TYR A 65 -8.16 8.96 0.18
CA TYR A 65 -9.51 8.68 -0.33
C TYR A 65 -10.59 9.38 0.50
N ASP A 66 -10.55 9.23 1.81
CA ASP A 66 -11.57 9.80 2.69
C ASP A 66 -11.57 11.33 2.68
N VAL A 67 -10.39 11.94 2.56
CA VAL A 67 -10.21 13.39 2.47
C VAL A 67 -10.71 13.97 1.15
N LEU A 68 -10.45 13.27 0.04
CA LEU A 68 -10.66 13.79 -1.31
C LEU A 68 -11.95 13.28 -1.97
N SER A 69 -12.58 12.23 -1.44
CA SER A 69 -13.82 11.67 -2.01
C SER A 69 -15.04 12.49 -1.65
N GLY A 70 -15.00 13.21 -0.53
CA GLY A 70 -16.07 14.10 -0.08
C GLY A 70 -16.12 15.42 -0.86
N GLY A 71 -17.32 15.99 -1.04
CA GLY A 71 -17.53 17.29 -1.65
C GLY A 71 -17.17 17.38 -3.14
N GLU A 72 -17.03 18.62 -3.63
CA GLU A 72 -16.71 18.96 -5.02
C GLU A 72 -15.26 19.44 -5.19
N VAL A 73 -14.36 18.95 -4.36
CA VAL A 73 -12.95 19.37 -4.35
C VAL A 73 -12.22 18.97 -5.62
N LEU A 74 -12.41 17.70 -6.03
CA LEU A 74 -11.81 17.19 -7.25
C LEU A 74 -12.77 17.26 -8.43
N PRO A 75 -12.26 17.53 -9.65
CA PRO A 75 -12.99 17.27 -10.89
C PRO A 75 -13.54 15.83 -10.91
N ALA A 76 -14.72 15.63 -11.49
CA ALA A 76 -15.40 14.32 -11.52
C ALA A 76 -14.52 13.18 -12.06
N SER A 77 -13.72 13.45 -13.11
CA SER A 77 -12.78 12.50 -13.69
C SER A 77 -11.68 12.06 -12.72
N LEU A 78 -11.12 12.98 -11.95
CA LEU A 78 -10.07 12.68 -10.97
C LEU A 78 -10.66 11.97 -9.74
N ARG A 79 -11.86 12.32 -9.31
CA ARG A 79 -12.60 11.61 -8.26
C ARG A 79 -12.87 10.15 -8.66
N GLN A 80 -13.28 9.93 -9.90
CA GLN A 80 -13.47 8.58 -10.43
C GLN A 80 -12.14 7.80 -10.47
N ARG A 81 -11.06 8.43 -10.91
CA ARG A 81 -9.72 7.82 -10.90
C ARG A 81 -9.29 7.42 -9.49
N LEU A 82 -9.42 8.33 -8.51
CA LEU A 82 -9.13 8.07 -7.10
C LEU A 82 -9.91 6.85 -6.60
N LYS A 83 -11.22 6.80 -6.86
CA LYS A 83 -12.07 5.67 -6.46
C LYS A 83 -11.62 4.35 -7.06
N VAL A 84 -11.29 4.32 -8.35
CA VAL A 84 -10.85 3.10 -9.04
C VAL A 84 -9.53 2.61 -8.44
N ILE A 85 -8.55 3.50 -8.25
CA ILE A 85 -7.26 3.15 -7.68
C ILE A 85 -7.41 2.65 -6.24
N SER A 86 -8.17 3.35 -5.40
CA SER A 86 -8.38 2.95 -4.00
C SER A 86 -9.07 1.58 -3.89
N ASN A 87 -10.10 1.34 -4.68
CA ASN A 87 -10.77 0.04 -4.71
C ASN A 87 -9.82 -1.09 -5.17
N SER A 88 -8.98 -0.83 -6.16
CA SER A 88 -7.98 -1.80 -6.63
C SER A 88 -6.98 -2.14 -5.51
N ILE A 89 -6.53 -1.16 -4.75
CA ILE A 89 -5.60 -1.34 -3.62
C ILE A 89 -6.27 -2.15 -2.50
N ILE A 90 -7.53 -1.86 -2.16
CA ILE A 90 -8.28 -2.62 -1.17
C ILE A 90 -8.38 -4.10 -1.58
N LEU A 91 -8.78 -4.37 -2.82
CA LEU A 91 -8.86 -5.75 -3.33
C LEU A 91 -7.49 -6.45 -3.30
N GLN A 92 -6.43 -5.77 -3.72
CA GLN A 92 -5.08 -6.30 -3.66
C GLN A 92 -4.65 -6.63 -2.23
N ASN A 93 -4.95 -5.77 -1.26
CA ASN A 93 -4.64 -6.02 0.15
C ASN A 93 -5.38 -7.25 0.70
N TYR A 94 -6.64 -7.44 0.36
CA TYR A 94 -7.36 -8.66 0.75
C TYR A 94 -6.76 -9.92 0.12
N HIS A 95 -6.33 -9.84 -1.15
CA HIS A 95 -5.62 -10.95 -1.80
C HIS A 95 -4.29 -11.26 -1.11
N LEU A 96 -3.48 -10.24 -0.78
CA LEU A 96 -2.22 -10.43 -0.08
C LEU A 96 -2.41 -10.99 1.33
N LEU A 97 -3.45 -10.56 2.04
CA LEU A 97 -3.80 -11.10 3.35
C LEU A 97 -4.18 -12.58 3.26
N PHE A 98 -5.00 -12.94 2.28
CA PHE A 98 -5.37 -14.34 2.03
C PHE A 98 -4.14 -15.18 1.66
N LEU A 99 -3.28 -14.65 0.77
CA LEU A 99 -2.03 -15.29 0.37
C LEU A 99 -1.09 -15.51 1.55
N SER A 100 -0.90 -14.50 2.40
CA SER A 100 -0.09 -14.58 3.62
C SER A 100 -0.54 -15.72 4.53
N ARG A 101 -1.85 -15.80 4.79
CA ARG A 101 -2.43 -16.88 5.60
C ARG A 101 -2.22 -18.24 4.97
N THR A 102 -2.47 -18.35 3.65
CA THR A 102 -2.29 -19.61 2.92
C THR A 102 -0.84 -20.09 3.00
N VAL A 103 0.13 -19.20 2.78
CA VAL A 103 1.55 -19.56 2.83
C VAL A 103 1.96 -20.01 4.24
N ILE A 104 1.59 -19.26 5.28
CA ILE A 104 1.90 -19.64 6.67
C ILE A 104 1.28 -20.99 7.02
N GLU A 105 0.01 -21.24 6.69
CA GLU A 105 -0.63 -22.52 6.95
C GLU A 105 0.05 -23.71 6.24
N LEU A 106 0.54 -23.50 5.01
CA LEU A 106 1.30 -24.52 4.28
C LEU A 106 2.63 -24.83 4.96
N LEU A 107 3.33 -23.80 5.42
CA LEU A 107 4.62 -23.95 6.11
C LEU A 107 4.46 -24.59 7.49
N GLU A 108 3.44 -24.19 8.27
CA GLU A 108 3.10 -24.79 9.55
C GLU A 108 2.77 -26.29 9.44
N LYS A 109 1.94 -26.67 8.44
CA LYS A 109 1.64 -28.08 8.17
C LYS A 109 2.85 -28.92 7.78
N ALA A 110 3.90 -28.26 7.33
CA ALA A 110 5.19 -28.90 6.97
C ALA A 110 6.22 -28.79 8.09
N ASP A 111 5.87 -28.32 9.30
CA ASP A 111 6.80 -28.04 10.39
C ASP A 111 7.97 -27.15 9.96
N ILE A 112 7.66 -26.06 9.24
CA ILE A 112 8.62 -25.04 8.80
C ILE A 112 8.30 -23.74 9.54
N PRO A 113 9.10 -23.33 10.54
CA PRO A 113 8.88 -22.11 11.29
C PRO A 113 9.20 -20.88 10.42
N ALA A 114 8.20 -20.01 10.25
CA ALA A 114 8.31 -18.82 9.42
C ALA A 114 7.49 -17.67 9.99
N VAL A 115 7.82 -16.42 9.58
CA VAL A 115 7.09 -15.21 9.95
C VAL A 115 6.90 -14.29 8.74
N ILE A 116 5.79 -13.57 8.70
CA ILE A 116 5.56 -12.50 7.73
C ILE A 116 6.26 -11.24 8.21
N LEU A 117 7.12 -10.63 7.36
CA LEU A 117 7.93 -9.47 7.76
C LEU A 117 7.25 -8.14 7.48
N LYS A 118 6.54 -8.01 6.37
CA LYS A 118 5.98 -6.77 5.85
C LYS A 118 4.59 -7.01 5.26
N GLY A 119 4.13 -6.07 4.46
CA GLY A 119 2.85 -6.17 3.78
C GLY A 119 1.70 -6.00 4.77
N CYS A 120 0.92 -7.04 4.99
CA CYS A 120 -0.25 -7.00 5.87
C CYS A 120 0.09 -6.69 7.35
N THR A 121 1.28 -7.07 7.85
CA THR A 121 1.69 -6.77 9.23
C THR A 121 1.98 -5.30 9.47
N THR A 122 2.54 -4.60 8.48
CA THR A 122 2.81 -3.17 8.60
C THR A 122 1.60 -2.29 8.29
N SER A 123 0.56 -2.83 7.66
CA SER A 123 -0.67 -2.08 7.37
C SER A 123 -1.42 -1.68 8.64
N GLU A 124 -1.28 -2.44 9.73
CA GLU A 124 -1.90 -2.12 11.04
C GLU A 124 -1.48 -0.76 11.62
N PHE A 125 -0.34 -0.21 11.16
CA PHE A 125 0.13 1.12 11.56
C PHE A 125 -0.47 2.26 10.74
N TYR A 126 -1.31 1.94 9.75
CA TYR A 126 -1.98 2.93 8.90
C TYR A 126 -3.40 3.21 9.40
N PRO A 127 -3.89 4.46 9.31
CA PRO A 127 -5.24 4.82 9.76
C PRO A 127 -6.33 3.94 9.15
N VAL A 128 -6.19 3.60 7.88
CA VAL A 128 -7.03 2.63 7.17
C VAL A 128 -6.10 1.59 6.54
N PRO A 129 -5.89 0.44 7.18
CA PRO A 129 -4.95 -0.59 6.76
C PRO A 129 -5.12 -1.04 5.30
N GLU A 130 -6.36 -1.12 4.84
CA GLU A 130 -6.73 -1.57 3.50
C GLU A 130 -6.31 -0.59 2.40
N LEU A 131 -6.08 0.68 2.74
CA LEU A 131 -5.66 1.72 1.79
C LEU A 131 -4.14 1.83 1.62
N ARG A 132 -3.36 1.07 2.40
CA ARG A 132 -1.91 1.00 2.22
C ARG A 132 -1.56 0.19 0.98
N LYS A 133 -0.85 0.81 0.02
CA LYS A 133 -0.37 0.09 -1.16
C LYS A 133 0.71 -0.94 -0.77
N SER A 134 0.44 -2.20 -1.05
CA SER A 134 1.36 -3.34 -0.87
C SER A 134 1.43 -4.13 -2.17
N GLY A 135 2.56 -4.78 -2.45
CA GLY A 135 2.77 -5.49 -3.72
C GLY A 135 3.06 -6.98 -3.56
N ASP A 136 3.60 -7.38 -2.41
CA ASP A 136 4.17 -8.69 -2.17
C ASP A 136 3.93 -9.18 -0.74
N VAL A 137 4.24 -10.45 -0.50
CA VAL A 137 4.27 -11.09 0.82
C VAL A 137 5.69 -11.53 1.11
N ASP A 138 6.36 -10.83 2.02
CA ASP A 138 7.70 -11.20 2.49
C ASP A 138 7.61 -12.22 3.62
N VAL A 139 8.20 -13.39 3.42
CA VAL A 139 8.25 -14.46 4.40
C VAL A 139 9.70 -14.72 4.84
N LEU A 140 9.96 -14.65 6.13
CA LEU A 140 11.24 -15.04 6.72
C LEU A 140 11.15 -16.45 7.26
N LEU A 141 11.97 -17.36 6.75
CA LEU A 141 12.20 -18.67 7.36
C LEU A 141 13.14 -18.51 8.57
N LEU A 142 12.76 -19.07 9.71
CA LEU A 142 13.58 -18.98 10.92
C LEU A 142 14.81 -19.88 10.85
N ASN A 143 14.79 -20.88 9.98
CA ASN A 143 15.92 -21.75 9.71
C ASN A 143 16.21 -21.77 8.20
N LYS A 144 17.40 -21.34 7.81
CA LYS A 144 17.85 -21.33 6.40
C LYS A 144 17.91 -22.71 5.74
N ASP A 145 18.05 -23.78 6.53
CA ASP A 145 18.09 -25.14 6.01
C ASP A 145 16.73 -25.61 5.49
N ASP A 146 15.65 -24.93 5.86
CA ASP A 146 14.29 -25.21 5.40
C ASP A 146 13.98 -24.65 4.00
N ILE A 147 14.89 -23.91 3.37
CA ILE A 147 14.67 -23.30 2.06
C ILE A 147 14.23 -24.34 1.01
N LYS A 148 14.93 -25.48 0.91
CA LYS A 148 14.58 -26.54 -0.07
C LYS A 148 13.21 -27.15 0.22
N LYS A 149 12.92 -27.41 1.49
CA LYS A 149 11.63 -27.97 1.93
C LYS A 149 10.49 -26.99 1.64
N THR A 150 10.71 -25.70 1.87
CA THR A 150 9.76 -24.62 1.53
C THR A 150 9.48 -24.59 0.04
N GLU A 151 10.53 -24.67 -0.78
CA GLU A 151 10.41 -24.72 -2.25
C GLU A 151 9.53 -25.89 -2.72
N GLU A 152 9.75 -27.08 -2.16
CA GLU A 152 8.93 -28.26 -2.47
C GLU A 152 7.46 -28.09 -2.04
N VAL A 153 7.23 -27.56 -0.82
CA VAL A 153 5.89 -27.34 -0.27
C VAL A 153 5.10 -26.34 -1.13
N LEU A 154 5.69 -25.19 -1.44
CA LEU A 154 5.04 -24.17 -2.22
C LEU A 154 4.80 -24.60 -3.67
N THR A 155 5.76 -25.28 -4.28
CA THR A 155 5.60 -25.82 -5.65
C THR A 155 4.47 -26.86 -5.72
N LYS A 156 4.37 -27.77 -4.74
CA LYS A 156 3.25 -28.74 -4.64
C LYS A 156 1.90 -28.03 -4.45
N ALA A 157 1.88 -26.90 -3.77
CA ALA A 157 0.69 -26.09 -3.59
C ALA A 157 0.31 -25.26 -4.85
N GLY A 158 1.16 -25.29 -5.89
CA GLY A 158 0.88 -24.65 -7.17
C GLY A 158 1.54 -23.28 -7.37
N PHE A 159 2.38 -22.84 -6.44
CA PHE A 159 3.21 -21.66 -6.63
C PHE A 159 4.29 -21.93 -7.65
N LYS A 160 4.60 -20.94 -8.49
CA LYS A 160 5.67 -21.03 -9.47
C LYS A 160 6.86 -20.21 -9.02
N LYS A 161 8.04 -20.81 -9.12
CA LYS A 161 9.30 -20.12 -8.83
C LYS A 161 9.57 -19.04 -9.88
N ASN A 162 9.93 -17.85 -9.43
CA ASN A 162 10.36 -16.77 -10.30
C ASN A 162 11.89 -16.75 -10.38
N GLU A 163 12.44 -17.31 -11.46
CA GLU A 163 13.90 -17.45 -11.62
C GLU A 163 14.61 -16.11 -11.87
N GLU A 164 13.89 -15.11 -12.38
CA GLU A 164 14.47 -13.78 -12.68
C GLU A 164 14.77 -12.96 -11.42
N GLN A 165 14.10 -13.25 -10.32
CA GLN A 165 14.26 -12.55 -9.03
C GLN A 165 15.06 -13.34 -8.00
N MET A 166 15.77 -14.39 -8.42
CA MET A 166 16.57 -15.20 -7.51
C MET A 166 17.90 -14.52 -7.16
N VAL A 167 18.12 -14.32 -5.85
CA VAL A 167 19.42 -13.90 -5.29
C VAL A 167 19.80 -14.89 -4.21
N HIS A 168 21.08 -15.00 -3.86
CA HIS A 168 21.64 -16.00 -2.93
C HIS A 168 20.88 -16.19 -1.60
N HIS A 169 20.00 -15.27 -1.19
CA HIS A 169 19.26 -15.29 0.07
C HIS A 169 17.76 -15.08 -0.09
N HIS A 170 17.26 -15.05 -1.33
CA HIS A 170 15.88 -14.73 -1.62
C HIS A 170 15.37 -15.62 -2.76
N ILE A 171 14.24 -16.27 -2.53
CA ILE A 171 13.53 -17.04 -3.57
C ILE A 171 12.17 -16.40 -3.73
N ALA A 172 11.85 -15.96 -4.93
CA ALA A 172 10.56 -15.42 -5.27
C ALA A 172 9.64 -16.52 -5.84
N PHE A 173 8.39 -16.47 -5.45
CA PHE A 173 7.32 -17.29 -5.98
C PHE A 173 6.19 -16.41 -6.47
N VAL A 174 5.52 -16.86 -7.52
CA VAL A 174 4.31 -16.20 -8.03
C VAL A 174 3.13 -17.19 -7.97
N THR A 175 1.96 -16.67 -7.70
CA THR A 175 0.72 -17.44 -7.83
C THR A 175 0.37 -17.65 -9.32
N LYS A 176 -0.60 -18.51 -9.61
CA LYS A 176 -1.12 -18.67 -10.98
C LYS A 176 -1.72 -17.36 -11.55
N GLU A 177 -2.12 -16.46 -10.68
CA GLU A 177 -2.70 -15.15 -11.01
C GLU A 177 -1.64 -14.04 -11.11
N GLY A 178 -0.34 -14.36 -10.91
CA GLY A 178 0.76 -13.42 -11.06
C GLY A 178 0.98 -12.52 -9.84
N ILE A 179 0.50 -12.90 -8.65
CA ILE A 179 0.73 -12.21 -7.37
C ILE A 179 1.95 -12.82 -6.69
N GLU A 180 2.91 -11.99 -6.27
CA GLU A 180 4.13 -12.37 -5.54
C GLU A 180 3.95 -12.40 -4.02
#